data_0bbf91a2a18c6d9c31b92244ac26c484
#
_entry.id   0bbf91a2a18c6d9c31b92244ac26c484
#
_cell.length_a   1.000
_cell.length_b   1.000
_cell.length_c   1.000
_cell.angle_alpha   90.00
_cell.angle_beta   90.00
_cell.angle_gamma   90.00
#
_symmetry.space_group_name_H-M   'P 1'
#
loop_
_entity.id
_entity.type
_entity.pdbx_description
1 polymer ?
#
loop_
_entity_poly.entity_id
_entity_poly.type
_entity_poly.pdbx_seq_one_letter_code
_entity_poly.pdbx_strand_id
1 'polypeptide(L)'
;MGLGLDVRLSRLFSHTSSNLFGIAVDHFVGYGNVREGGLSNLPEAVARCVSAGPDTMTMTPGTAKSCWPPHVGKASLIVQASYWTPDDRIRDRLATPADAVRLGADALAVAIGVRGNTEGDFIRWLSDAVRDAAPYELPVVAHIYPRDYSDGVRIVFTPEEIAYAVRVGIETGVDVIKVGYPGDEGAFAEIIAGCPVPVVMAGGPKEPTLVGALEQMAAGLRSGARGAVVGRNIWG
;
A
#
# COMPACT_ATOMS: atom_id res chain seq x y z
N MET A 1 -9.72 -13.84 -15.53
CA MET A 1 -8.83 -12.65 -15.46
C MET A 1 -8.29 -12.43 -16.85
N GLY A 2 -8.03 -11.18 -17.23
CA GLY A 2 -7.43 -10.86 -18.53
C GLY A 2 -5.90 -10.99 -18.48
N LEU A 3 -5.28 -11.22 -19.63
CA LEU A 3 -3.83 -11.41 -19.74
C LEU A 3 -3.03 -10.21 -19.19
N GLY A 4 -3.52 -9.00 -19.39
CA GLY A 4 -2.86 -7.78 -18.90
C GLY A 4 -2.80 -7.70 -17.37
N LEU A 5 -3.87 -8.12 -16.69
CA LEU A 5 -3.91 -8.22 -15.23
C LEU A 5 -2.90 -9.24 -14.72
N ASP A 6 -2.88 -10.44 -15.31
CA ASP A 6 -1.96 -11.52 -14.92
C ASP A 6 -0.49 -11.10 -15.10
N VAL A 7 -0.17 -10.44 -16.24
CA VAL A 7 1.20 -9.91 -16.51
C VAL A 7 1.59 -8.87 -15.47
N ARG A 8 0.71 -7.94 -15.11
CA ARG A 8 1.03 -6.91 -14.11
C ARG A 8 1.18 -7.50 -12.71
N LEU A 9 0.28 -8.39 -12.30
CA LEU A 9 0.41 -9.08 -11.01
C LEU A 9 1.72 -9.89 -10.94
N SER A 10 2.11 -10.59 -12.00
CA SER A 10 3.39 -11.32 -12.03
C SER A 10 4.61 -10.41 -11.86
N ARG A 11 4.53 -9.15 -12.30
CA ARG A 11 5.59 -8.15 -12.10
C ARG A 11 5.62 -7.63 -10.67
N LEU A 12 4.47 -7.46 -10.03
CA LEU A 12 4.40 -7.05 -8.62
C LEU A 12 5.01 -8.10 -7.69
N PHE A 13 4.80 -9.39 -8.00
CA PHE A 13 5.28 -10.54 -7.24
C PHE A 13 6.44 -11.23 -7.95
N SER A 14 7.40 -10.45 -8.48
CA SER A 14 8.48 -10.94 -9.34
C SER A 14 9.60 -11.64 -8.60
N HIS A 15 9.69 -11.49 -7.28
CA HIS A 15 10.70 -12.17 -6.47
C HIS A 15 10.59 -13.70 -6.58
N THR A 16 11.72 -14.39 -6.52
CA THR A 16 11.77 -15.88 -6.65
C THR A 16 10.95 -16.63 -5.61
N SER A 17 10.69 -16.02 -4.44
CA SER A 17 9.78 -16.55 -3.42
C SER A 17 8.30 -16.34 -3.77
N SER A 18 7.98 -15.67 -4.86
CA SER A 18 6.63 -15.21 -5.21
C SER A 18 6.00 -14.29 -4.15
N ASN A 19 6.80 -13.68 -3.29
CA ASN A 19 6.39 -12.60 -2.38
C ASN A 19 6.74 -11.25 -2.98
N LEU A 20 6.16 -10.19 -2.44
CA LEU A 20 6.40 -8.81 -2.85
C LEU A 20 7.23 -8.10 -1.79
N PHE A 21 8.36 -7.51 -2.19
CA PHE A 21 9.06 -6.50 -1.41
C PHE A 21 8.88 -5.15 -2.08
N GLY A 22 8.04 -4.31 -1.49
CA GLY A 22 7.74 -2.98 -2.00
C GLY A 22 8.29 -1.88 -1.11
N ILE A 23 8.72 -0.77 -1.73
CA ILE A 23 9.09 0.44 -1.00
C ILE A 23 8.11 1.56 -1.36
N ALA A 24 7.57 2.23 -0.34
CA ALA A 24 6.61 3.31 -0.48
C ALA A 24 7.24 4.66 -0.10
N VAL A 25 7.17 5.64 -1.01
CA VAL A 25 7.66 7.01 -0.81
C VAL A 25 6.53 8.06 -0.96
N ASP A 26 5.30 7.63 -0.75
CA ASP A 26 4.06 8.41 -0.91
C ASP A 26 3.56 9.08 0.39
N HIS A 27 4.40 9.16 1.43
CA HIS A 27 3.95 9.45 2.79
C HIS A 27 3.81 10.92 3.16
N PHE A 28 4.41 11.86 2.43
CA PHE A 28 4.63 13.21 2.94
C PHE A 28 3.35 14.00 3.23
N VAL A 29 2.33 13.91 2.40
CA VAL A 29 1.09 14.69 2.58
C VAL A 29 0.36 14.30 3.86
N GLY A 30 0.32 13.02 4.18
CA GLY A 30 -0.36 12.52 5.39
C GLY A 30 0.38 12.80 6.69
N TYR A 31 1.69 13.01 6.65
CA TYR A 31 2.52 13.15 7.86
C TYR A 31 3.05 14.56 8.12
N GLY A 32 2.83 15.51 7.20
CA GLY A 32 3.02 16.94 7.41
C GLY A 32 4.44 17.46 7.52
N ASN A 33 5.41 16.67 7.98
CA ASN A 33 6.80 17.09 8.12
C ASN A 33 7.69 16.44 7.02
N VAL A 34 8.12 17.27 6.06
CA VAL A 34 8.98 16.84 4.95
C VAL A 34 10.43 17.26 5.10
N ARG A 35 10.78 18.05 6.14
CA ARG A 35 12.14 18.55 6.36
C ARG A 35 13.01 17.61 7.17
N GLU A 36 12.40 16.83 8.04
CA GLU A 36 13.06 15.92 8.99
C GLU A 36 12.75 14.49 8.63
N GLY A 37 13.34 13.98 7.60
CA GLY A 37 13.12 12.60 7.19
C GLY A 37 13.78 12.26 5.89
N GLY A 38 13.90 10.99 5.62
CA GLY A 38 14.56 10.49 4.42
C GLY A 38 13.90 10.91 3.10
N LEU A 39 12.70 11.51 3.13
CA LEU A 39 12.02 12.03 1.93
C LEU A 39 12.22 13.52 1.69
N SER A 40 13.07 14.21 2.45
CA SER A 40 13.37 15.64 2.26
C SER A 40 13.97 15.94 0.88
N ASN A 41 14.73 15.02 0.32
CA ASN A 41 15.22 15.03 -1.07
C ASN A 41 14.66 13.85 -1.84
N LEU A 42 13.49 14.03 -2.45
CA LEU A 42 12.77 12.93 -3.13
C LEU A 42 13.58 12.25 -4.25
N PRO A 43 14.27 12.95 -5.17
CA PRO A 43 15.07 12.27 -6.20
C PRO A 43 16.14 11.36 -5.61
N GLU A 44 16.84 11.80 -4.59
CA GLU A 44 17.88 11.03 -3.91
C GLU A 44 17.29 9.85 -3.15
N ALA A 45 16.20 10.07 -2.41
CA ALA A 45 15.49 9.01 -1.68
C ALA A 45 15.00 7.90 -2.61
N VAL A 46 14.39 8.28 -3.73
CA VAL A 46 13.93 7.32 -4.76
C VAL A 46 15.11 6.53 -5.32
N ALA A 47 16.21 7.20 -5.67
CA ALA A 47 17.40 6.54 -6.20
C ALA A 47 17.98 5.52 -5.20
N ARG A 48 18.08 5.87 -3.93
CA ARG A 48 18.53 4.96 -2.86
C ARG A 48 17.58 3.78 -2.69
N CYS A 49 16.27 4.04 -2.65
CA CYS A 49 15.27 2.97 -2.53
C CYS A 49 15.35 1.99 -3.70
N VAL A 50 15.44 2.49 -4.93
CA VAL A 50 15.57 1.65 -6.13
C VAL A 50 16.88 0.84 -6.13
N SER A 51 17.98 1.40 -5.61
CA SER A 51 19.26 0.68 -5.53
C SER A 51 19.23 -0.54 -4.60
N ALA A 52 18.24 -0.60 -3.67
CA ALA A 52 18.01 -1.76 -2.82
C ALA A 52 17.32 -2.94 -3.54
N GLY A 53 16.91 -2.76 -4.81
CA GLY A 53 16.31 -3.81 -5.62
C GLY A 53 14.92 -4.26 -5.17
N PRO A 54 13.97 -3.34 -4.85
CA PRO A 54 12.61 -3.74 -4.53
C PRO A 54 11.88 -4.27 -5.77
N ASP A 55 10.88 -5.12 -5.59
CA ASP A 55 9.98 -5.53 -6.67
C ASP A 55 9.10 -4.36 -7.11
N THR A 56 8.68 -3.51 -6.16
CA THR A 56 7.78 -2.39 -6.45
C THR A 56 8.19 -1.09 -5.75
N MET A 57 7.89 0.04 -6.41
CA MET A 57 7.95 1.39 -5.82
C MET A 57 6.58 2.04 -5.83
N THR A 58 6.08 2.45 -4.66
CA THR A 58 4.80 3.18 -4.55
C THR A 58 5.06 4.68 -4.43
N MET A 59 4.49 5.46 -5.35
CA MET A 59 4.67 6.91 -5.46
C MET A 59 3.37 7.63 -5.72
N THR A 60 3.26 8.90 -5.29
CA THR A 60 2.20 9.80 -5.76
C THR A 60 2.43 10.14 -7.24
N PRO A 61 1.40 10.56 -7.99
CA PRO A 61 1.53 10.88 -9.43
C PRO A 61 2.61 11.92 -9.72
N GLY A 62 2.70 12.97 -8.88
CA GLY A 62 3.71 14.01 -9.03
C GLY A 62 5.12 13.50 -8.81
N THR A 63 5.33 12.68 -7.77
CA THR A 63 6.63 12.05 -7.49
C THR A 63 7.01 11.06 -8.60
N ALA A 64 6.07 10.25 -9.07
CA ALA A 64 6.31 9.35 -10.20
C ALA A 64 6.74 10.11 -11.45
N LYS A 65 6.01 11.18 -11.81
CA LYS A 65 6.36 12.02 -12.96
C LYS A 65 7.75 12.63 -12.87
N SER A 66 8.15 13.07 -11.67
CA SER A 66 9.38 13.85 -11.48
C SER A 66 10.61 12.99 -11.17
N CYS A 67 10.44 11.86 -10.47
CA CYS A 67 11.57 11.10 -9.92
C CYS A 67 11.72 9.70 -10.54
N TRP A 68 10.65 9.14 -11.16
CA TRP A 68 10.71 7.79 -11.71
C TRP A 68 11.46 7.61 -13.04
N PRO A 69 11.49 8.58 -14.00
CA PRO A 69 12.05 8.35 -15.32
C PRO A 69 13.46 7.72 -15.37
N PRO A 70 14.42 8.05 -14.48
CA PRO A 70 15.74 7.41 -14.47
C PRO A 70 15.73 5.94 -14.04
N HIS A 71 14.61 5.45 -13.51
CA HIS A 71 14.50 4.14 -12.87
C HIS A 71 13.54 3.19 -13.59
N VAL A 72 13.01 3.59 -14.74
CA VAL A 72 12.11 2.76 -15.56
C VAL A 72 12.76 1.41 -15.85
N GLY A 73 12.00 0.32 -15.63
CA GLY A 73 12.46 -1.06 -15.85
C GLY A 73 13.28 -1.66 -14.69
N LYS A 74 13.53 -0.92 -13.59
CA LYS A 74 14.26 -1.44 -12.43
C LYS A 74 13.37 -2.06 -11.35
N ALA A 75 12.13 -1.63 -11.29
CA ALA A 75 11.08 -2.16 -10.43
C ALA A 75 9.73 -1.84 -11.05
N SER A 76 8.66 -2.48 -10.57
CA SER A 76 7.29 -2.12 -10.95
C SER A 76 6.85 -0.83 -10.27
N LEU A 77 6.16 0.05 -11.00
CA LEU A 77 5.60 1.29 -10.46
C LEU A 77 4.17 1.06 -9.98
N ILE A 78 3.90 1.41 -8.74
CA ILE A 78 2.55 1.53 -8.18
C ILE A 78 2.24 3.01 -7.98
N VAL A 79 1.18 3.53 -8.61
CA VAL A 79 0.76 4.92 -8.43
C VAL A 79 -0.27 5.01 -7.32
N GLN A 80 0.02 5.78 -6.27
CA GLN A 80 -0.92 6.08 -5.19
C GLN A 80 -1.97 7.08 -5.67
N ALA A 81 -3.21 6.63 -5.76
CA ALA A 81 -4.32 7.39 -6.34
C ALA A 81 -5.09 8.25 -5.35
N SER A 82 -4.85 8.09 -4.06
CA SER A 82 -5.57 8.81 -3.01
C SER A 82 -4.66 9.14 -1.84
N TYR A 83 -5.01 10.16 -1.11
CA TYR A 83 -4.42 10.45 0.19
C TYR A 83 -5.46 11.00 1.16
N TRP A 84 -5.21 10.82 2.45
CA TRP A 84 -6.08 11.30 3.52
C TRP A 84 -5.31 11.36 4.83
N THR A 85 -5.85 12.12 5.80
CA THR A 85 -5.40 12.12 7.18
C THR A 85 -6.40 11.37 8.05
N PRO A 86 -5.98 10.74 9.17
CA PRO A 86 -6.88 9.99 10.03
C PRO A 86 -8.10 10.80 10.50
N ASP A 87 -7.95 12.11 10.68
CA ASP A 87 -8.98 13.07 11.08
C ASP A 87 -9.84 13.61 9.91
N ASP A 88 -9.64 13.08 8.69
CA ASP A 88 -10.32 13.50 7.45
C ASP A 88 -10.13 14.98 7.07
N ARG A 89 -9.22 15.70 7.73
CA ARG A 89 -8.89 17.10 7.38
C ARG A 89 -8.40 17.24 5.95
N ILE A 90 -7.65 16.24 5.48
CA ILE A 90 -7.26 16.10 4.08
C ILE A 90 -7.83 14.78 3.61
N ARG A 91 -8.60 14.81 2.51
CA ARG A 91 -9.20 13.62 1.90
C ARG A 91 -9.48 13.90 0.43
N ASP A 92 -8.67 13.31 -0.46
CA ASP A 92 -8.83 13.55 -1.90
C ASP A 92 -8.25 12.41 -2.76
N ARG A 93 -8.61 12.45 -4.04
CA ARG A 93 -8.08 11.56 -5.08
C ARG A 93 -7.03 12.30 -5.89
N LEU A 94 -5.87 11.66 -6.12
CA LEU A 94 -4.72 12.23 -6.84
C LEU A 94 -4.65 11.77 -8.29
N ALA A 95 -5.17 10.58 -8.58
CA ALA A 95 -5.09 9.97 -9.90
C ALA A 95 -6.29 9.08 -10.18
N THR A 96 -6.60 8.93 -11.45
CA THR A 96 -7.48 7.89 -12.00
C THR A 96 -6.64 6.70 -12.50
N PRO A 97 -7.26 5.52 -12.77
CA PRO A 97 -6.57 4.43 -13.45
C PRO A 97 -5.95 4.84 -14.79
N ALA A 98 -6.61 5.70 -15.55
CA ALA A 98 -6.06 6.23 -16.81
C ALA A 98 -4.79 7.07 -16.58
N ASP A 99 -4.73 7.85 -15.49
CA ASP A 99 -3.52 8.61 -15.13
C ASP A 99 -2.37 7.67 -14.80
N ALA A 100 -2.64 6.60 -14.03
CA ALA A 100 -1.64 5.60 -13.68
C ALA A 100 -1.08 4.89 -14.92
N VAL A 101 -1.95 4.49 -15.85
CA VAL A 101 -1.53 3.88 -17.13
C VAL A 101 -0.66 4.84 -17.94
N ARG A 102 -1.01 6.13 -18.02
CA ARG A 102 -0.18 7.14 -18.71
C ARG A 102 1.19 7.35 -18.06
N LEU A 103 1.30 7.12 -16.75
CA LEU A 103 2.58 7.15 -16.02
C LEU A 103 3.38 5.84 -16.17
N GLY A 104 2.85 4.83 -16.86
CA GLY A 104 3.50 3.52 -17.03
C GLY A 104 3.42 2.64 -15.78
N ALA A 105 2.42 2.84 -14.92
CA ALA A 105 2.25 2.05 -13.71
C ALA A 105 1.82 0.62 -14.01
N ASP A 106 2.32 -0.32 -13.21
CA ASP A 106 1.89 -1.71 -13.18
C ASP A 106 0.70 -1.95 -12.23
N ALA A 107 0.42 -1.01 -11.32
CA ALA A 107 -0.75 -1.06 -10.44
C ALA A 107 -1.17 0.33 -9.97
N LEU A 108 -2.43 0.42 -9.54
CA LEU A 108 -2.98 1.57 -8.84
C LEU A 108 -3.12 1.25 -7.35
N ALA A 109 -2.58 2.07 -6.48
CA ALA A 109 -2.85 1.97 -5.05
C ALA A 109 -3.95 2.95 -4.63
N VAL A 110 -4.90 2.48 -3.82
CA VAL A 110 -5.95 3.31 -3.23
C VAL A 110 -5.90 3.17 -1.71
N ALA A 111 -5.52 4.25 -1.03
CA ALA A 111 -5.51 4.28 0.43
C ALA A 111 -6.87 4.76 0.94
N ILE A 112 -7.45 4.02 1.87
CA ILE A 112 -8.73 4.33 2.50
C ILE A 112 -8.66 4.17 4.01
N GLY A 113 -9.45 4.99 4.71
CA GLY A 113 -9.75 4.81 6.13
C GLY A 113 -11.10 4.10 6.30
N VAL A 114 -11.14 3.03 7.08
CA VAL A 114 -12.40 2.40 7.47
C VAL A 114 -12.75 2.76 8.92
N ARG A 115 -13.99 2.59 9.29
CA ARG A 115 -14.62 3.15 10.47
C ARG A 115 -14.81 4.68 10.38
N GLY A 116 -15.74 5.19 11.13
CA GLY A 116 -16.09 6.60 11.16
C GLY A 116 -17.04 7.06 10.05
N ASN A 117 -17.39 8.34 10.08
CA ASN A 117 -18.47 8.91 9.27
C ASN A 117 -18.16 8.95 7.77
N THR A 118 -16.89 8.87 7.37
CA THR A 118 -16.44 8.97 5.98
C THR A 118 -16.19 7.61 5.33
N GLU A 119 -16.39 6.52 6.06
CA GLU A 119 -16.14 5.16 5.56
C GLU A 119 -16.87 4.85 4.26
N GLY A 120 -18.14 5.23 4.15
CA GLY A 120 -18.93 5.03 2.94
C GLY A 120 -18.37 5.73 1.71
N ASP A 121 -17.80 6.93 1.87
CA ASP A 121 -17.13 7.65 0.79
C ASP A 121 -15.85 6.96 0.36
N PHE A 122 -15.05 6.47 1.32
CA PHE A 122 -13.82 5.73 1.03
C PHE A 122 -14.10 4.39 0.32
N ILE A 123 -15.12 3.65 0.77
CA ILE A 123 -15.54 2.40 0.10
C ILE A 123 -15.99 2.69 -1.34
N ARG A 124 -16.73 3.78 -1.55
CA ARG A 124 -17.12 4.22 -2.90
C ARG A 124 -15.90 4.54 -3.76
N TRP A 125 -14.91 5.27 -3.24
CA TRP A 125 -13.68 5.57 -3.99
C TRP A 125 -12.94 4.31 -4.41
N LEU A 126 -12.86 3.32 -3.50
CA LEU A 126 -12.21 2.04 -3.80
C LEU A 126 -12.98 1.26 -4.87
N SER A 127 -14.31 1.18 -4.74
CA SER A 127 -15.17 0.50 -5.71
C SER A 127 -15.14 1.18 -7.09
N ASP A 128 -15.12 2.52 -7.13
CA ASP A 128 -14.98 3.29 -8.37
C ASP A 128 -13.62 2.98 -9.02
N ALA A 129 -12.54 2.97 -8.23
CA ALA A 129 -11.20 2.68 -8.75
C ALA A 129 -11.10 1.26 -9.34
N VAL A 130 -11.68 0.25 -8.69
CA VAL A 130 -11.73 -1.13 -9.21
C VAL A 130 -12.48 -1.18 -10.54
N ARG A 131 -13.68 -0.59 -10.60
CA ARG A 131 -14.47 -0.55 -11.83
C ARG A 131 -13.75 0.17 -12.97
N ASP A 132 -13.16 1.33 -12.66
CA ASP A 132 -12.51 2.18 -13.66
C ASP A 132 -11.14 1.65 -14.09
N ALA A 133 -10.50 0.77 -13.29
CA ALA A 133 -9.25 0.08 -13.61
C ALA A 133 -9.47 -1.14 -14.54
N ALA A 134 -10.65 -1.77 -14.47
CA ALA A 134 -10.95 -3.00 -15.19
C ALA A 134 -10.71 -2.91 -16.72
N PRO A 135 -11.11 -1.84 -17.45
CA PRO A 135 -10.84 -1.71 -18.88
C PRO A 135 -9.33 -1.69 -19.24
N TYR A 136 -8.48 -1.34 -18.30
CA TYR A 136 -7.02 -1.30 -18.47
C TYR A 136 -6.33 -2.56 -18.00
N GLU A 137 -7.07 -3.50 -17.41
CA GLU A 137 -6.51 -4.67 -16.74
C GLU A 137 -5.41 -4.28 -15.73
N LEU A 138 -5.62 -3.12 -15.06
CA LEU A 138 -4.69 -2.54 -14.10
C LEU A 138 -5.04 -3.04 -12.69
N PRO A 139 -4.15 -3.78 -12.00
CA PRO A 139 -4.40 -4.23 -10.64
C PRO A 139 -4.65 -3.06 -9.68
N VAL A 140 -5.62 -3.24 -8.77
CA VAL A 140 -5.88 -2.30 -7.68
C VAL A 140 -5.35 -2.88 -6.37
N VAL A 141 -4.42 -2.16 -5.75
CA VAL A 141 -3.86 -2.47 -4.43
C VAL A 141 -4.55 -1.59 -3.39
N ALA A 142 -5.41 -2.17 -2.57
CA ALA A 142 -6.09 -1.41 -1.52
C ALA A 142 -5.23 -1.28 -0.28
N HIS A 143 -4.91 -0.07 0.14
CA HIS A 143 -4.28 0.22 1.43
C HIS A 143 -5.38 0.58 2.43
N ILE A 144 -5.77 -0.35 3.32
CA ILE A 144 -6.92 -0.19 4.19
C ILE A 144 -6.47 -0.04 5.64
N TYR A 145 -6.88 1.09 6.25
CA TYR A 145 -6.47 1.46 7.60
C TYR A 145 -7.69 1.66 8.50
N PRO A 146 -7.95 0.73 9.44
CA PRO A 146 -8.98 0.91 10.46
C PRO A 146 -8.64 2.08 11.38
N ARG A 147 -9.67 2.83 11.77
CA ARG A 147 -9.56 3.99 12.65
C ARG A 147 -10.36 3.77 13.93
N ASP A 148 -9.80 4.23 15.04
CA ASP A 148 -10.46 4.30 16.33
C ASP A 148 -10.73 5.76 16.70
N TYR A 149 -11.94 6.07 17.15
CA TYR A 149 -12.41 7.40 17.50
C TYR A 149 -12.73 7.52 19.01
N SER A 150 -12.41 6.53 19.82
CA SER A 150 -12.76 6.48 21.25
C SER A 150 -12.02 7.53 22.07
N ASP A 151 -10.80 7.87 21.70
CA ASP A 151 -9.96 8.89 22.37
C ASP A 151 -9.11 9.62 21.33
N GLY A 152 -9.74 10.56 20.62
CA GLY A 152 -9.19 11.14 19.42
C GLY A 152 -9.20 10.13 18.25
N VAL A 153 -8.67 10.53 17.07
CA VAL A 153 -8.62 9.63 15.94
C VAL A 153 -7.21 9.05 15.76
N ARG A 154 -7.13 7.72 15.67
CA ARG A 154 -5.89 6.99 15.43
C ARG A 154 -6.12 5.79 14.53
N ILE A 155 -5.08 5.37 13.81
CA ILE A 155 -5.08 4.10 13.08
C ILE A 155 -4.78 2.98 14.07
N VAL A 156 -5.55 1.88 13.98
CA VAL A 156 -5.44 0.72 14.85
C VAL A 156 -5.24 -0.55 14.04
N PHE A 157 -4.60 -1.55 14.66
CA PHE A 157 -4.24 -2.81 14.00
C PHE A 157 -4.66 -4.03 14.83
N THR A 158 -5.76 -3.94 15.59
CA THR A 158 -6.24 -5.14 16.31
C THR A 158 -6.68 -6.22 15.32
N PRO A 159 -6.63 -7.51 15.69
CA PRO A 159 -7.05 -8.60 14.81
C PRO A 159 -8.45 -8.40 14.23
N GLU A 160 -9.41 -7.94 15.03
CA GLU A 160 -10.81 -7.70 14.61
C GLU A 160 -10.89 -6.61 13.55
N GLU A 161 -10.12 -5.53 13.74
CA GLU A 161 -10.12 -4.39 12.81
C GLU A 161 -9.38 -4.72 11.52
N ILE A 162 -8.31 -5.52 11.59
CA ILE A 162 -7.63 -6.03 10.39
C ILE A 162 -8.51 -7.02 9.62
N ALA A 163 -9.24 -7.91 10.32
CA ALA A 163 -10.21 -8.81 9.68
C ALA A 163 -11.30 -8.02 8.95
N TYR A 164 -11.81 -6.95 9.58
CA TYR A 164 -12.75 -6.04 8.94
C TYR A 164 -12.19 -5.36 7.70
N ALA A 165 -10.97 -4.80 7.79
CA ALA A 165 -10.29 -4.17 6.66
C ALA A 165 -10.09 -5.14 5.49
N VAL A 166 -9.65 -6.37 5.76
CA VAL A 166 -9.49 -7.41 4.74
C VAL A 166 -10.84 -7.73 4.09
N ARG A 167 -11.91 -7.85 4.89
CA ARG A 167 -13.25 -8.09 4.37
C ARG A 167 -13.74 -6.97 3.44
N VAL A 168 -13.50 -5.70 3.78
CA VAL A 168 -13.81 -4.57 2.90
C VAL A 168 -13.07 -4.70 1.56
N GLY A 169 -11.79 -5.06 1.58
CA GLY A 169 -11.02 -5.29 0.36
C GLY A 169 -11.59 -6.41 -0.51
N ILE A 170 -11.97 -7.54 0.10
CA ILE A 170 -12.59 -8.67 -0.61
C ILE A 170 -13.90 -8.22 -1.29
N GLU A 171 -14.78 -7.57 -0.55
CA GLU A 171 -16.11 -7.19 -1.05
C GLU A 171 -16.08 -6.08 -2.09
N THR A 172 -15.04 -5.25 -2.10
CA THR A 172 -14.84 -4.23 -3.13
C THR A 172 -14.16 -4.76 -4.39
N GLY A 173 -13.67 -6.02 -4.37
CA GLY A 173 -13.12 -6.69 -5.54
C GLY A 173 -11.71 -6.25 -5.94
N VAL A 174 -10.88 -5.85 -4.98
CA VAL A 174 -9.49 -5.46 -5.24
C VAL A 174 -8.61 -6.68 -5.53
N ASP A 175 -7.48 -6.48 -6.19
CA ASP A 175 -6.57 -7.54 -6.59
C ASP A 175 -5.51 -7.85 -5.53
N VAL A 176 -5.15 -6.88 -4.70
CA VAL A 176 -4.19 -7.02 -3.58
C VAL A 176 -4.66 -6.16 -2.40
N ILE A 177 -4.59 -6.72 -1.20
CA ILE A 177 -4.94 -6.00 0.03
C ILE A 177 -3.67 -5.73 0.84
N LYS A 178 -3.44 -4.46 1.20
CA LYS A 178 -2.39 -4.04 2.11
C LYS A 178 -2.99 -3.57 3.42
N VAL A 179 -2.61 -4.22 4.52
CA VAL A 179 -3.07 -3.91 5.88
C VAL A 179 -1.91 -3.89 6.87
N GLY A 180 -2.10 -3.31 8.06
CA GLY A 180 -1.14 -3.41 9.15
C GLY A 180 -1.04 -4.83 9.71
N TYR A 181 0.10 -5.16 10.32
CA TYR A 181 0.27 -6.40 11.07
C TYR A 181 -0.41 -6.26 12.45
N PRO A 182 -1.27 -7.21 12.85
CA PRO A 182 -2.03 -7.08 14.11
C PRO A 182 -1.22 -7.41 15.38
N GLY A 183 0.05 -7.82 15.24
CA GLY A 183 0.88 -8.19 16.39
C GLY A 183 0.68 -9.63 16.86
N ASP A 184 -0.20 -10.40 16.23
CA ASP A 184 -0.52 -11.81 16.54
C ASP A 184 -0.44 -12.64 15.26
N GLU A 185 0.53 -13.59 15.22
CA GLU A 185 0.76 -14.45 14.04
C GLU A 185 -0.42 -15.39 13.80
N GLY A 186 -1.02 -15.95 14.86
CA GLY A 186 -2.14 -16.90 14.75
C GLY A 186 -3.39 -16.21 14.20
N ALA A 187 -3.79 -15.09 14.80
CA ALA A 187 -4.92 -14.32 14.32
C ALA A 187 -4.72 -13.81 12.89
N PHE A 188 -3.49 -13.36 12.53
CA PHE A 188 -3.22 -12.91 11.17
C PHE A 188 -3.24 -14.05 10.16
N ALA A 189 -2.77 -15.25 10.55
CA ALA A 189 -2.84 -16.43 9.70
C ALA A 189 -4.30 -16.85 9.41
N GLU A 190 -5.18 -16.80 10.41
CA GLU A 190 -6.62 -17.07 10.22
C GLU A 190 -7.27 -16.07 9.27
N ILE A 191 -6.97 -14.78 9.42
CA ILE A 191 -7.48 -13.72 8.54
C ILE A 191 -7.03 -13.95 7.10
N ILE A 192 -5.76 -14.25 6.89
CA ILE A 192 -5.17 -14.46 5.55
C ILE A 192 -5.73 -15.75 4.91
N ALA A 193 -5.89 -16.83 5.68
CA ALA A 193 -6.43 -18.09 5.17
C ALA A 193 -7.85 -17.93 4.61
N GLY A 194 -8.63 -16.99 5.15
CA GLY A 194 -9.97 -16.66 4.65
C GLY A 194 -10.00 -15.67 3.48
N CYS A 195 -8.84 -15.17 3.01
CA CYS A 195 -8.77 -14.15 1.96
C CYS A 195 -8.42 -14.77 0.60
N PRO A 196 -9.26 -14.60 -0.44
CA PRO A 196 -9.02 -15.18 -1.77
C PRO A 196 -8.00 -14.42 -2.61
N VAL A 197 -7.56 -13.24 -2.16
CA VAL A 197 -6.56 -12.41 -2.86
C VAL A 197 -5.31 -12.20 -1.99
N PRO A 198 -4.14 -11.89 -2.59
CA PRO A 198 -2.92 -11.67 -1.83
C PRO A 198 -3.09 -10.58 -0.77
N VAL A 199 -2.69 -10.87 0.47
CA VAL A 199 -2.56 -9.89 1.54
C VAL A 199 -1.08 -9.58 1.71
N VAL A 200 -0.73 -8.28 1.69
CA VAL A 200 0.63 -7.78 1.96
C VAL A 200 0.61 -6.87 3.18
N MET A 201 1.71 -6.86 3.92
CA MET A 201 1.83 -6.03 5.12
C MET A 201 2.20 -4.59 4.80
N ALA A 202 1.61 -3.66 5.52
CA ALA A 202 2.18 -2.32 5.68
C ALA A 202 3.39 -2.38 6.62
N GLY A 203 4.43 -1.60 6.33
CA GLY A 203 5.64 -1.54 7.17
C GLY A 203 5.43 -0.91 8.56
N GLY A 204 4.23 -0.46 8.88
CA GLY A 204 3.90 0.10 10.19
C GLY A 204 4.55 1.46 10.51
N PRO A 205 4.45 1.92 11.76
CA PRO A 205 5.25 3.01 12.30
C PRO A 205 6.76 2.73 12.20
N LYS A 206 7.57 3.77 12.33
CA LYS A 206 9.02 3.57 12.43
C LYS A 206 9.35 2.84 13.72
N GLU A 207 9.99 1.68 13.59
CA GLU A 207 10.48 0.90 14.72
C GLU A 207 11.76 1.51 15.30
N PRO A 208 11.98 1.37 16.61
CA PRO A 208 13.21 1.84 17.24
C PRO A 208 14.47 1.18 16.70
N THR A 209 14.36 -0.06 16.21
CA THR A 209 15.49 -0.84 15.69
C THR A 209 15.13 -1.50 14.34
N LEU A 210 16.14 -1.68 13.50
CA LEU A 210 16.00 -2.44 12.27
C LEU A 210 15.60 -3.90 12.55
N VAL A 211 16.15 -4.50 13.61
CA VAL A 211 15.81 -5.87 13.99
C VAL A 211 14.34 -6.01 14.30
N GLY A 212 13.77 -5.11 15.11
CA GLY A 212 12.32 -5.12 15.41
C GLY A 212 11.47 -4.99 14.18
N ALA A 213 11.84 -4.11 13.23
CA ALA A 213 11.13 -3.99 11.96
C ALA A 213 11.18 -5.29 11.14
N LEU A 214 12.35 -5.94 11.08
CA LEU A 214 12.53 -7.20 10.36
C LEU A 214 11.78 -8.36 11.03
N GLU A 215 11.75 -8.41 12.36
CA GLU A 215 11.01 -9.43 13.12
C GLU A 215 9.49 -9.33 12.86
N GLN A 216 8.93 -8.11 12.84
CA GLN A 216 7.51 -7.92 12.49
C GLN A 216 7.21 -8.38 11.05
N MET A 217 8.08 -8.05 10.09
CA MET A 217 7.90 -8.51 8.70
C MET A 217 8.00 -10.03 8.61
N ALA A 218 8.96 -10.65 9.30
CA ALA A 218 9.11 -12.09 9.34
C ALA A 218 7.88 -12.78 9.96
N ALA A 219 7.33 -12.22 11.05
CA ALA A 219 6.11 -12.71 11.69
C ALA A 219 4.92 -12.71 10.72
N GLY A 220 4.70 -11.60 10.01
CA GLY A 220 3.62 -11.54 9.01
C GLY A 220 3.83 -12.49 7.84
N LEU A 221 5.05 -12.69 7.36
CA LEU A 221 5.34 -13.67 6.32
C LEU A 221 5.05 -15.10 6.81
N ARG A 222 5.40 -15.44 8.06
CA ARG A 222 5.04 -16.75 8.67
C ARG A 222 3.54 -16.94 8.80
N SER A 223 2.79 -15.85 8.99
CA SER A 223 1.31 -15.87 8.99
C SER A 223 0.71 -16.06 7.58
N GLY A 224 1.51 -16.11 6.53
CA GLY A 224 1.04 -16.30 5.16
C GLY A 224 0.90 -15.01 4.33
N ALA A 225 1.30 -13.85 4.85
CA ALA A 225 1.34 -12.64 4.04
C ALA A 225 2.25 -12.81 2.82
N ARG A 226 1.82 -12.29 1.69
CA ARG A 226 2.53 -12.40 0.40
C ARG A 226 3.55 -11.29 0.20
N GLY A 227 4.06 -10.72 1.28
CA GLY A 227 5.09 -9.69 1.25
C GLY A 227 4.79 -8.49 2.13
N ALA A 228 5.61 -7.45 1.94
CA ALA A 228 5.47 -6.19 2.66
C ALA A 228 5.75 -4.99 1.76
N VAL A 229 5.03 -3.89 1.99
CA VAL A 229 5.29 -2.58 1.38
C VAL A 229 5.69 -1.61 2.48
N VAL A 230 6.96 -1.22 2.50
CA VAL A 230 7.60 -0.55 3.63
C VAL A 230 8.01 0.87 3.25
N GLY A 231 7.83 1.80 4.15
CA GLY A 231 8.24 3.19 3.97
C GLY A 231 9.19 3.64 5.08
N ARG A 232 8.63 4.13 6.17
CA ARG A 232 9.37 4.75 7.31
C ARG A 232 10.48 3.91 7.91
N ASN A 233 10.37 2.61 7.89
CA ASN A 233 11.42 1.70 8.36
C ASN A 233 12.60 1.53 7.38
N ILE A 234 12.53 2.14 6.19
CA ILE A 234 13.61 2.15 5.18
C ILE A 234 14.26 3.52 5.07
N TRP A 235 13.46 4.57 4.90
CA TRP A 235 13.96 5.91 4.62
C TRP A 235 13.75 6.92 5.76
N GLY A 236 12.99 6.55 6.81
CA GLY A 236 12.65 7.41 7.96
C GLY A 236 13.72 7.52 9.05
#